data_e265cb8b359544179f4edbb2de08d4f4
#
_entry.id   e265cb8b359544179f4edbb2de08d4f4
#
_cell.length_a   1.000
_cell.length_b   1.000
_cell.length_c   1.000
_cell.angle_alpha   90.00
_cell.angle_beta   90.00
_cell.angle_gamma   90.00
#
_symmetry.space_group_name_H-M   'P 1'
#
loop_
_entity.id
_entity.type
_entity.pdbx_description
1 polymer ?
#
loop_
_entity_poly.entity_id
_entity_poly.type
_entity_poly.pdbx_seq_one_letter_code
_entity_poly.pdbx_strand_id
1 'polypeptide(L)'
;MASRPYAQPRLKGAALAVLLALAATPAAAKCGNGAGGFENWLQDFKGRAASDGISKGTISSALGGIGYDSKVIQRDRNQHSFKLSFQEFYARRVSGSLISHGRGWINKNQALADRIEKRFGVPIEVVVAIWGLETNYGADRGQGFSIVQALATLAYDCRRADFFETQLMAVLGIIDRGDMSAGQLRGGWAGEIGQTQFLPAAYLKYAVDFDGNGRRDLVNSVPDVLASTANFLKAHGWSAGGGYQPGSSNFGVIAEWNKAQVYQRTIAVMAGQMK
;
A
#
# COMPACT_ATOMS: atom_id res chain seq x y z
N MET A 1 1.68 -55.49 84.77
CA MET A 1 1.54 -55.99 83.39
C MET A 1 1.64 -54.75 82.47
N ALA A 2 2.79 -54.57 81.85
CA ALA A 2 3.07 -53.37 81.04
C ALA A 2 3.04 -53.75 79.53
N SER A 3 2.13 -53.11 78.81
CA SER A 3 1.99 -53.24 77.33
C SER A 3 2.95 -52.34 76.62
N ARG A 4 3.79 -52.88 75.75
CA ARG A 4 4.70 -52.17 74.86
C ARG A 4 3.98 -51.56 73.63
N PRO A 5 4.30 -50.36 73.18
CA PRO A 5 3.75 -49.84 71.93
C PRO A 5 4.55 -50.31 70.68
N TYR A 6 3.79 -50.67 69.68
CA TYR A 6 4.27 -51.06 68.30
C TYR A 6 4.81 -49.90 67.54
N ALA A 7 6.02 -50.03 67.00
CA ALA A 7 6.65 -49.02 66.11
C ALA A 7 6.22 -49.25 64.63
N GLN A 8 5.70 -48.21 63.96
CA GLN A 8 5.39 -48.23 62.53
C GLN A 8 6.63 -47.84 61.69
N PRO A 9 6.83 -48.48 60.54
CA PRO A 9 7.94 -48.11 59.64
C PRO A 9 7.61 -46.82 58.82
N ARG A 10 8.55 -45.90 58.84
CA ARG A 10 8.50 -44.68 58.03
C ARG A 10 8.86 -44.98 56.54
N LEU A 11 7.91 -44.88 55.64
CA LEU A 11 8.12 -44.89 54.21
C LEU A 11 8.74 -43.56 53.80
N LYS A 12 9.97 -43.64 53.31
CA LYS A 12 10.65 -42.50 52.65
C LYS A 12 10.11 -42.43 51.25
N GLY A 13 9.20 -41.47 50.99
CA GLY A 13 8.76 -41.09 49.63
C GLY A 13 9.84 -40.29 48.91
N ALA A 14 10.45 -40.85 47.87
CA ALA A 14 11.29 -40.11 46.94
C ALA A 14 10.39 -39.32 46.00
N ALA A 15 10.40 -38.00 46.14
CA ALA A 15 9.74 -37.10 45.20
C ALA A 15 10.60 -36.96 43.93
N LEU A 16 10.13 -37.54 42.84
CA LEU A 16 10.73 -37.39 41.51
C LEU A 16 10.31 -36.03 40.95
N ALA A 17 11.20 -35.03 41.01
CA ALA A 17 11.00 -33.72 40.37
C ALA A 17 11.20 -33.86 38.86
N VAL A 18 10.14 -33.88 38.08
CA VAL A 18 10.17 -33.80 36.64
C VAL A 18 10.41 -32.33 36.26
N LEU A 19 11.65 -31.98 35.88
CA LEU A 19 12.00 -30.71 35.26
C LEU A 19 11.46 -30.71 33.82
N LEU A 20 10.30 -30.06 33.60
CA LEU A 20 9.87 -29.67 32.26
C LEU A 20 10.81 -28.55 31.79
N ALA A 21 11.76 -28.88 30.94
CA ALA A 21 12.52 -27.90 30.15
C ALA A 21 11.55 -27.29 29.12
N LEU A 22 11.00 -26.12 29.43
CA LEU A 22 10.38 -25.25 28.44
C LEU A 22 11.46 -24.83 27.46
N ALA A 23 11.52 -25.48 26.30
CA ALA A 23 12.29 -25.00 25.18
C ALA A 23 11.68 -23.63 24.73
N ALA A 24 12.28 -22.52 25.17
CA ALA A 24 11.97 -21.22 24.66
C ALA A 24 12.36 -21.22 23.17
N THR A 25 11.36 -21.33 22.30
CA THR A 25 11.57 -21.05 20.88
C THR A 25 12.08 -19.61 20.78
N PRO A 26 13.23 -19.36 20.12
CA PRO A 26 13.69 -17.99 19.93
C PRO A 26 12.58 -17.21 19.23
N ALA A 27 12.12 -16.13 19.84
CA ALA A 27 11.19 -15.21 19.19
C ALA A 27 11.85 -14.79 17.86
N ALA A 28 11.18 -15.07 16.74
CA ALA A 28 11.69 -14.66 15.44
C ALA A 28 11.91 -13.14 15.46
N ALA A 29 13.05 -12.69 14.93
CA ALA A 29 13.35 -11.27 14.86
C ALA A 29 12.25 -10.58 14.02
N LYS A 30 11.64 -9.51 14.56
CA LYS A 30 10.57 -8.76 13.89
C LYS A 30 10.99 -8.18 12.54
N CYS A 31 12.29 -8.04 12.28
CA CYS A 31 12.86 -7.51 11.05
C CYS A 31 14.33 -7.94 10.89
N GLY A 32 14.91 -7.71 9.71
CA GLY A 32 16.31 -8.00 9.42
C GLY A 32 16.90 -7.00 8.43
N ASN A 33 18.23 -6.98 8.31
CA ASN A 33 18.96 -6.05 7.44
C ASN A 33 19.62 -6.76 6.22
N GLY A 34 19.07 -7.89 5.79
CA GLY A 34 19.57 -8.68 4.67
C GLY A 34 18.75 -9.95 4.48
N ALA A 35 19.12 -10.81 3.54
CA ALA A 35 18.33 -12.00 3.20
C ALA A 35 18.23 -13.05 4.33
N GLY A 36 19.18 -13.06 5.25
CA GLY A 36 19.20 -14.03 6.36
C GLY A 36 17.99 -13.82 7.28
N GLY A 37 17.24 -14.90 7.54
CA GLY A 37 16.06 -14.86 8.41
C GLY A 37 14.75 -14.48 7.69
N PHE A 38 14.78 -14.04 6.42
CA PHE A 38 13.57 -13.68 5.68
C PHE A 38 12.54 -14.81 5.63
N GLU A 39 12.98 -16.03 5.37
CA GLU A 39 12.07 -17.18 5.28
C GLU A 39 11.35 -17.45 6.62
N ASN A 40 12.09 -17.42 7.73
CA ASN A 40 11.48 -17.62 9.06
C ASN A 40 10.48 -16.51 9.38
N TRP A 41 10.85 -15.25 9.10
CA TRP A 41 9.94 -14.11 9.24
C TRP A 41 8.69 -14.27 8.37
N LEU A 42 8.85 -14.72 7.12
CA LEU A 42 7.74 -14.92 6.20
C LEU A 42 6.77 -16.01 6.69
N GLN A 43 7.27 -17.08 7.30
CA GLN A 43 6.40 -18.11 7.93
C GLN A 43 5.62 -17.54 9.12
N ASP A 44 6.27 -16.74 9.96
CA ASP A 44 5.59 -16.07 11.08
C ASP A 44 4.55 -15.06 10.57
N PHE A 45 4.88 -14.30 9.52
CA PHE A 45 3.94 -13.38 8.89
C PHE A 45 2.72 -14.11 8.31
N LYS A 46 2.89 -15.25 7.64
CA LYS A 46 1.78 -16.08 7.16
C LYS A 46 0.84 -16.50 8.30
N GLY A 47 1.40 -16.85 9.47
CA GLY A 47 0.62 -17.15 10.67
C GLY A 47 -0.21 -15.94 11.13
N ARG A 48 0.38 -14.76 11.20
CA ARG A 48 -0.34 -13.53 11.56
C ARG A 48 -1.42 -13.18 10.54
N ALA A 49 -1.12 -13.26 9.24
CA ALA A 49 -2.10 -13.01 8.19
C ALA A 49 -3.31 -13.95 8.28
N ALA A 50 -3.09 -15.24 8.59
CA ALA A 50 -4.18 -16.18 8.82
C ALA A 50 -5.01 -15.81 10.05
N SER A 51 -4.36 -15.37 11.15
CA SER A 51 -5.04 -14.92 12.38
C SER A 51 -5.87 -13.65 12.15
N ASP A 52 -5.44 -12.77 11.23
CA ASP A 52 -6.14 -11.55 10.83
C ASP A 52 -7.23 -11.80 9.77
N GLY A 53 -7.50 -13.08 9.46
CA GLY A 53 -8.64 -13.49 8.62
C GLY A 53 -8.35 -13.63 7.13
N ILE A 54 -7.09 -13.50 6.68
CA ILE A 54 -6.73 -13.78 5.28
C ILE A 54 -6.85 -15.29 5.02
N SER A 55 -7.53 -15.65 3.93
CA SER A 55 -7.75 -17.05 3.58
C SER A 55 -6.44 -17.81 3.29
N LYS A 56 -6.42 -19.10 3.61
CA LYS A 56 -5.28 -19.99 3.31
C LYS A 56 -4.95 -20.02 1.82
N GLY A 57 -5.96 -19.92 0.96
CA GLY A 57 -5.80 -19.86 -0.50
C GLY A 57 -5.01 -18.63 -0.93
N THR A 58 -5.38 -17.46 -0.41
CA THR A 58 -4.67 -16.19 -0.66
C THR A 58 -3.25 -16.23 -0.13
N ILE A 59 -3.03 -16.67 1.10
CA ILE A 59 -1.69 -16.80 1.70
C ILE A 59 -0.80 -17.70 0.84
N SER A 60 -1.31 -18.87 0.44
CA SER A 60 -0.56 -19.81 -0.37
C SER A 60 -0.23 -19.26 -1.77
N SER A 61 -1.21 -18.68 -2.45
CA SER A 61 -1.03 -18.17 -3.83
C SER A 61 -0.18 -16.90 -3.88
N ALA A 62 -0.27 -16.02 -2.88
CA ALA A 62 0.45 -14.75 -2.87
C ALA A 62 1.85 -14.86 -2.25
N LEU A 63 2.00 -15.63 -1.16
CA LEU A 63 3.24 -15.73 -0.39
C LEU A 63 3.99 -17.06 -0.62
N GLY A 64 3.48 -17.93 -1.51
CA GLY A 64 4.15 -19.17 -1.87
C GLY A 64 5.35 -18.90 -2.79
N GLY A 65 6.54 -19.35 -2.36
CA GLY A 65 7.76 -19.28 -3.18
C GLY A 65 8.35 -17.88 -3.40
N ILE A 66 7.86 -16.84 -2.72
CA ILE A 66 8.50 -15.53 -2.78
C ILE A 66 9.78 -15.51 -1.93
N GLY A 67 10.80 -14.80 -2.42
CA GLY A 67 12.08 -14.64 -1.73
C GLY A 67 12.39 -13.16 -1.46
N TYR A 68 13.43 -12.93 -0.68
CA TYR A 68 13.97 -11.57 -0.45
C TYR A 68 14.51 -10.98 -1.75
N ASP A 69 14.11 -9.75 -2.07
CA ASP A 69 14.55 -9.04 -3.28
C ASP A 69 15.51 -7.89 -2.94
N SER A 70 16.81 -8.14 -3.12
CA SER A 70 17.85 -7.14 -2.86
C SER A 70 17.74 -5.90 -3.77
N LYS A 71 17.13 -6.02 -4.97
CA LYS A 71 16.93 -4.87 -5.87
C LYS A 71 15.92 -3.89 -5.30
N VAL A 72 14.90 -4.39 -4.60
CA VAL A 72 13.92 -3.56 -3.87
C VAL A 72 14.63 -2.74 -2.79
N ILE A 73 15.48 -3.37 -2.00
CA ILE A 73 16.26 -2.67 -0.95
C ILE A 73 17.22 -1.66 -1.56
N GLN A 74 17.87 -1.99 -2.65
CA GLN A 74 18.74 -1.03 -3.36
C GLN A 74 17.95 0.21 -3.80
N ARG A 75 16.74 0.04 -4.31
CA ARG A 75 15.86 1.17 -4.67
C ARG A 75 15.48 1.98 -3.44
N ASP A 76 15.09 1.32 -2.35
CA ASP A 76 14.71 1.97 -1.11
C ASP A 76 15.85 2.78 -0.49
N ARG A 77 17.08 2.30 -0.54
CA ARG A 77 18.26 3.03 -0.01
C ARG A 77 18.73 4.17 -0.90
N ASN A 78 18.47 4.09 -2.21
CA ASN A 78 18.89 5.10 -3.19
C ASN A 78 17.82 6.20 -3.40
N GLN A 79 16.83 6.31 -2.52
CA GLN A 79 15.90 7.45 -2.54
C GLN A 79 16.62 8.73 -2.14
N HIS A 80 16.75 9.65 -3.08
CA HIS A 80 17.20 11.01 -2.80
C HIS A 80 15.99 11.91 -2.58
N SER A 81 15.97 12.65 -1.46
CA SER A 81 14.93 13.66 -1.24
C SER A 81 15.01 14.74 -2.32
N PHE A 82 13.88 15.09 -2.90
CA PHE A 82 13.79 16.16 -3.90
C PHE A 82 14.11 17.51 -3.25
N LYS A 83 15.24 18.09 -3.62
CA LYS A 83 15.66 19.46 -3.24
C LYS A 83 15.41 20.47 -4.36
N LEU A 84 14.55 20.10 -5.34
CA LEU A 84 14.26 20.96 -6.47
C LEU A 84 13.34 22.11 -6.05
N SER A 85 13.56 23.29 -6.61
CA SER A 85 12.58 24.37 -6.60
C SER A 85 11.31 23.95 -7.36
N PHE A 86 10.19 24.65 -7.12
CA PHE A 86 8.97 24.38 -7.86
C PHE A 86 9.16 24.51 -9.38
N GLN A 87 9.87 25.55 -9.81
CA GLN A 87 10.12 25.81 -11.23
C GLN A 87 10.90 24.68 -11.90
N GLU A 88 11.97 24.21 -11.25
CA GLU A 88 12.76 23.08 -11.75
C GLU A 88 11.98 21.79 -11.79
N PHE A 89 11.22 21.50 -10.72
CA PHE A 89 10.38 20.31 -10.65
C PHE A 89 9.30 20.31 -11.73
N TYR A 90 8.59 21.44 -11.85
CA TYR A 90 7.53 21.62 -12.85
C TYR A 90 8.07 21.45 -14.28
N ALA A 91 9.17 22.14 -14.62
CA ALA A 91 9.78 22.05 -15.94
C ALA A 91 10.25 20.63 -16.32
N ARG A 92 10.65 19.83 -15.33
CA ARG A 92 11.07 18.42 -15.56
C ARG A 92 9.89 17.46 -15.69
N ARG A 93 8.77 17.76 -15.04
CA ARG A 93 7.64 16.81 -14.90
C ARG A 93 6.47 17.13 -15.81
N VAL A 94 6.29 18.39 -16.19
CA VAL A 94 5.13 18.86 -16.94
C VAL A 94 5.56 19.43 -18.29
N SER A 95 5.19 18.73 -19.35
CA SER A 95 5.35 19.23 -20.73
C SER A 95 4.03 19.78 -21.27
N GLY A 96 4.10 20.61 -22.28
CA GLY A 96 2.90 21.07 -23.01
C GLY A 96 2.10 19.91 -23.61
N SER A 97 2.77 18.83 -24.04
CA SER A 97 2.11 17.62 -24.54
C SER A 97 1.36 16.87 -23.44
N LEU A 98 1.90 16.82 -22.21
CA LEU A 98 1.21 16.20 -21.07
C LEU A 98 -0.11 16.94 -20.77
N ILE A 99 -0.07 18.29 -20.74
CA ILE A 99 -1.28 19.12 -20.53
C ILE A 99 -2.28 18.93 -21.64
N SER A 100 -1.83 18.98 -22.90
CA SER A 100 -2.71 18.84 -24.07
C SER A 100 -3.36 17.45 -24.12
N HIS A 101 -2.65 16.40 -23.70
CA HIS A 101 -3.20 15.05 -23.62
C HIS A 101 -4.31 14.97 -22.56
N GLY A 102 -4.07 15.51 -21.35
CA GLY A 102 -5.08 15.52 -20.29
C GLY A 102 -6.33 16.30 -20.67
N ARG A 103 -6.18 17.51 -21.25
CA ARG A 103 -7.30 18.29 -21.77
C ARG A 103 -8.05 17.55 -22.88
N GLY A 104 -7.33 16.93 -23.81
CA GLY A 104 -7.93 16.15 -24.89
C GLY A 104 -8.68 14.93 -24.37
N TRP A 105 -8.17 14.28 -23.32
CA TRP A 105 -8.87 13.18 -22.67
C TRP A 105 -10.17 13.65 -22.01
N ILE A 106 -10.15 14.75 -21.23
CA ILE A 106 -11.34 15.34 -20.60
C ILE A 106 -12.40 15.62 -21.66
N ASN A 107 -12.05 16.33 -22.74
CA ASN A 107 -12.99 16.69 -23.80
C ASN A 107 -13.63 15.47 -24.48
N LYS A 108 -12.86 14.40 -24.68
CA LYS A 108 -13.35 13.15 -25.30
C LYS A 108 -14.22 12.31 -24.37
N ASN A 109 -14.10 12.49 -23.05
CA ASN A 109 -14.75 11.67 -22.04
C ASN A 109 -15.63 12.48 -21.09
N GLN A 110 -16.23 13.58 -21.60
CA GLN A 110 -17.00 14.53 -20.80
C GLN A 110 -18.05 13.87 -19.93
N ALA A 111 -18.81 12.93 -20.49
CA ALA A 111 -19.86 12.22 -19.74
C ALA A 111 -19.32 11.42 -18.53
N LEU A 112 -18.12 10.85 -18.63
CA LEU A 112 -17.46 10.17 -17.51
C LEU A 112 -16.95 11.19 -16.51
N ALA A 113 -16.31 12.27 -16.98
CA ALA A 113 -15.82 13.37 -16.18
C ALA A 113 -16.93 13.97 -15.31
N ASP A 114 -18.05 14.33 -15.91
CA ASP A 114 -19.23 14.91 -15.23
C ASP A 114 -19.80 13.96 -14.16
N ARG A 115 -19.85 12.67 -14.45
CA ARG A 115 -20.33 11.65 -13.47
C ARG A 115 -19.39 11.57 -12.26
N ILE A 116 -18.07 11.63 -12.46
CA ILE A 116 -17.09 11.58 -11.38
C ILE A 116 -17.19 12.87 -10.55
N GLU A 117 -17.18 14.04 -11.19
CA GLU A 117 -17.32 15.32 -10.50
C GLU A 117 -18.60 15.40 -9.68
N LYS A 118 -19.73 15.04 -10.29
CA LYS A 118 -21.03 15.03 -9.61
C LYS A 118 -21.05 14.13 -8.37
N ARG A 119 -20.38 12.98 -8.44
CA ARG A 119 -20.36 12.01 -7.32
C ARG A 119 -19.43 12.40 -6.19
N PHE A 120 -18.26 12.96 -6.52
CA PHE A 120 -17.21 13.19 -5.55
C PHE A 120 -16.98 14.67 -5.22
N GLY A 121 -17.45 15.59 -6.05
CA GLY A 121 -17.26 17.03 -5.88
C GLY A 121 -15.84 17.51 -6.15
N VAL A 122 -15.00 16.68 -6.78
CA VAL A 122 -13.61 16.98 -7.13
C VAL A 122 -13.54 17.32 -8.62
N PRO A 123 -13.03 18.50 -9.03
CA PRO A 123 -12.88 18.85 -10.42
C PRO A 123 -12.04 17.82 -11.17
N ILE A 124 -12.52 17.40 -12.35
CA ILE A 124 -11.89 16.31 -13.09
C ILE A 124 -10.46 16.66 -13.52
N GLU A 125 -10.17 17.92 -13.78
CA GLU A 125 -8.81 18.36 -14.13
C GLU A 125 -7.80 18.12 -13.02
N VAL A 126 -8.21 18.14 -11.74
CA VAL A 126 -7.33 17.80 -10.60
C VAL A 126 -7.01 16.30 -10.61
N VAL A 127 -8.01 15.47 -10.83
CA VAL A 127 -7.88 14.02 -10.90
C VAL A 127 -7.04 13.60 -12.10
N VAL A 128 -7.27 14.21 -13.26
CA VAL A 128 -6.53 13.95 -14.49
C VAL A 128 -5.08 14.49 -14.40
N ALA A 129 -4.84 15.59 -13.68
CA ALA A 129 -3.49 16.07 -13.39
C ALA A 129 -2.69 15.08 -12.55
N ILE A 130 -3.30 14.51 -11.51
CA ILE A 130 -2.69 13.43 -10.71
C ILE A 130 -2.36 12.24 -11.61
N TRP A 131 -3.32 11.75 -12.39
CA TRP A 131 -3.13 10.62 -13.30
C TRP A 131 -2.00 10.84 -14.31
N GLY A 132 -1.92 12.04 -14.88
CA GLY A 132 -0.84 12.43 -15.79
C GLY A 132 0.54 12.45 -15.12
N LEU A 133 0.63 13.01 -13.91
CA LEU A 133 1.88 13.09 -13.15
C LEU A 133 2.37 11.74 -12.63
N GLU A 134 1.48 10.83 -12.26
CA GLU A 134 1.86 9.52 -11.75
C GLU A 134 2.39 8.61 -12.86
N THR A 135 1.62 8.45 -13.93
CA THR A 135 1.91 7.41 -14.92
C THR A 135 1.74 7.86 -16.37
N ASN A 136 1.77 9.18 -16.65
CA ASN A 136 1.51 9.68 -18.01
C ASN A 136 0.23 9.04 -18.60
N TYR A 137 -0.88 9.15 -17.84
CA TYR A 137 -2.19 8.61 -18.22
C TYR A 137 -2.21 7.09 -18.41
N GLY A 138 -1.49 6.37 -17.55
CA GLY A 138 -1.39 4.91 -17.58
C GLY A 138 -0.43 4.34 -18.63
N ALA A 139 0.32 5.19 -19.34
CA ALA A 139 1.34 4.75 -20.29
C ALA A 139 2.60 4.21 -19.58
N ASP A 140 2.96 4.79 -18.43
CA ASP A 140 4.07 4.32 -17.58
C ASP A 140 3.50 3.67 -16.31
N ARG A 141 3.45 2.34 -16.30
CA ARG A 141 2.86 1.56 -15.20
C ARG A 141 3.90 1.07 -14.18
N GLY A 142 5.06 1.70 -14.12
CA GLY A 142 6.13 1.38 -13.18
C GLY A 142 7.06 0.27 -13.67
N GLN A 143 8.00 -0.13 -12.79
CA GLN A 143 9.15 -0.97 -13.17
C GLN A 143 8.86 -2.49 -13.17
N GLY A 144 7.60 -2.90 -13.02
CA GLY A 144 7.19 -4.30 -13.13
C GLY A 144 7.63 -5.20 -11.97
N PHE A 145 7.92 -4.65 -10.78
CA PHE A 145 8.15 -5.45 -9.58
C PHE A 145 6.89 -6.25 -9.20
N SER A 146 7.08 -7.45 -8.65
CA SER A 146 6.00 -8.11 -7.92
C SER A 146 5.71 -7.29 -6.65
N ILE A 147 4.51 -6.70 -6.57
CA ILE A 147 4.12 -5.86 -5.44
C ILE A 147 4.15 -6.67 -4.13
N VAL A 148 3.67 -7.92 -4.15
CA VAL A 148 3.67 -8.78 -2.97
C VAL A 148 5.09 -9.06 -2.48
N GLN A 149 6.00 -9.44 -3.39
CA GLN A 149 7.41 -9.72 -3.05
C GLN A 149 8.14 -8.46 -2.58
N ALA A 150 7.89 -7.32 -3.24
CA ALA A 150 8.48 -6.05 -2.86
C ALA A 150 8.05 -5.63 -1.45
N LEU A 151 6.75 -5.70 -1.17
CA LEU A 151 6.21 -5.38 0.15
C LEU A 151 6.69 -6.35 1.23
N ALA A 152 6.78 -7.66 0.95
CA ALA A 152 7.32 -8.64 1.90
C ALA A 152 8.79 -8.34 2.23
N THR A 153 9.59 -7.98 1.21
CA THR A 153 10.99 -7.58 1.41
C THR A 153 11.12 -6.33 2.26
N LEU A 154 10.31 -5.31 1.99
CA LEU A 154 10.32 -4.04 2.73
C LEU A 154 9.73 -4.18 4.14
N ALA A 155 8.74 -5.05 4.34
CA ALA A 155 8.16 -5.35 5.64
C ALA A 155 9.14 -6.10 6.54
N TYR A 156 10.00 -6.92 5.95
CA TYR A 156 11.08 -7.57 6.68
C TYR A 156 12.25 -6.61 6.99
N ASP A 157 12.51 -5.61 6.17
CA ASP A 157 13.60 -4.65 6.38
C ASP A 157 13.33 -3.72 7.59
N CYS A 158 14.29 -3.61 8.53
CA CYS A 158 14.10 -2.86 9.79
C CYS A 158 13.86 -1.36 9.62
N ARG A 159 14.12 -0.78 8.46
CA ARG A 159 14.02 0.67 8.26
C ARG A 159 12.59 1.21 8.41
N ARG A 160 11.59 0.50 7.86
CA ARG A 160 10.17 0.90 7.88
C ARG A 160 9.26 -0.32 7.99
N ALA A 161 9.64 -1.33 8.76
CA ALA A 161 8.99 -2.62 8.84
C ALA A 161 7.48 -2.51 9.07
N ASP A 162 7.04 -1.84 10.12
CA ASP A 162 5.62 -1.74 10.51
C ASP A 162 4.77 -1.08 9.40
N PHE A 163 5.30 -0.05 8.73
CA PHE A 163 4.61 0.60 7.62
C PHE A 163 4.39 -0.39 6.46
N PHE A 164 5.44 -1.10 6.05
CA PHE A 164 5.33 -2.01 4.92
C PHE A 164 4.61 -3.32 5.27
N GLU A 165 4.63 -3.76 6.53
CA GLU A 165 3.81 -4.88 6.98
C GLU A 165 2.31 -4.55 6.86
N THR A 166 1.92 -3.32 7.22
CA THR A 166 0.55 -2.83 6.98
C THR A 166 0.18 -2.86 5.49
N GLN A 167 1.10 -2.48 4.61
CA GLN A 167 0.84 -2.53 3.17
C GLN A 167 0.80 -3.97 2.63
N LEU A 168 1.64 -4.85 3.15
CA LEU A 168 1.64 -6.27 2.79
C LEU A 168 0.33 -6.95 3.22
N MET A 169 -0.14 -6.69 4.43
CA MET A 169 -1.44 -7.19 4.89
C MET A 169 -2.57 -6.68 4.01
N ALA A 170 -2.53 -5.39 3.65
CA ALA A 170 -3.54 -4.78 2.78
C ALA A 170 -3.53 -5.39 1.37
N VAL A 171 -2.37 -5.68 0.78
CA VAL A 171 -2.34 -6.30 -0.55
C VAL A 171 -2.87 -7.74 -0.53
N LEU A 172 -2.68 -8.47 0.57
CA LEU A 172 -3.34 -9.77 0.74
C LEU A 172 -4.87 -9.62 0.81
N GLY A 173 -5.37 -8.59 1.48
CA GLY A 173 -6.80 -8.28 1.51
C GLY A 173 -7.39 -7.93 0.14
N ILE A 174 -6.63 -7.26 -0.74
CA ILE A 174 -7.03 -6.99 -2.13
C ILE A 174 -7.20 -8.31 -2.91
N ILE A 175 -6.24 -9.22 -2.75
CA ILE A 175 -6.28 -10.54 -3.41
C ILE A 175 -7.43 -11.38 -2.85
N ASP A 176 -7.60 -11.40 -1.54
CA ASP A 176 -8.63 -12.18 -0.85
C ASP A 176 -10.05 -11.73 -1.22
N ARG A 177 -10.23 -10.42 -1.42
CA ARG A 177 -11.49 -9.83 -1.91
C ARG A 177 -11.76 -10.15 -3.39
N GLY A 178 -10.77 -10.66 -4.13
CA GLY A 178 -10.89 -11.02 -5.54
C GLY A 178 -10.80 -9.85 -6.52
N ASP A 179 -10.38 -8.67 -6.07
CA ASP A 179 -10.19 -7.52 -6.97
C ASP A 179 -9.06 -7.77 -7.97
N MET A 180 -7.95 -8.35 -7.51
CA MET A 180 -6.76 -8.65 -8.33
C MET A 180 -6.07 -9.92 -7.84
N SER A 181 -5.46 -10.68 -8.74
CA SER A 181 -4.59 -11.80 -8.38
C SER A 181 -3.17 -11.33 -8.04
N ALA A 182 -2.40 -12.15 -7.32
CA ALA A 182 -0.99 -11.87 -7.04
C ALA A 182 -0.15 -11.64 -8.32
N GLY A 183 -0.45 -12.37 -9.40
CA GLY A 183 0.22 -12.23 -10.69
C GLY A 183 -0.07 -10.91 -11.42
N GLN A 184 -1.26 -10.34 -11.23
CA GLN A 184 -1.67 -9.04 -11.77
C GLN A 184 -1.07 -7.86 -11.00
N LEU A 185 -0.70 -8.07 -9.74
CA LEU A 185 -0.11 -7.04 -8.88
C LEU A 185 1.36 -6.80 -9.22
N ARG A 186 1.55 -6.06 -10.32
CA ARG A 186 2.85 -5.61 -10.83
C ARG A 186 2.88 -4.08 -10.82
N GLY A 187 3.97 -3.48 -10.33
CA GLY A 187 4.02 -2.03 -10.19
C GLY A 187 5.35 -1.49 -9.70
N GLY A 188 5.30 -0.43 -8.90
CA GLY A 188 6.46 0.19 -8.28
C GLY A 188 7.15 -0.71 -7.24
N TRP A 189 8.41 -0.43 -6.97
CA TRP A 189 9.23 -1.18 -6.01
C TRP A 189 8.77 -0.97 -4.54
N ALA A 190 8.05 0.10 -4.23
CA ALA A 190 7.51 0.38 -2.89
C ALA A 190 6.05 -0.10 -2.73
N GLY A 191 5.53 -0.86 -3.71
CA GLY A 191 4.23 -1.50 -3.59
C GLY A 191 3.06 -0.69 -4.14
N GLU A 192 3.34 0.36 -4.92
CA GLU A 192 2.30 1.20 -5.53
C GLU A 192 1.54 0.44 -6.61
N ILE A 193 0.20 0.57 -6.59
CA ILE A 193 -0.74 -0.14 -7.46
C ILE A 193 -1.37 0.80 -8.48
N GLY A 194 -1.36 0.36 -9.74
CA GLY A 194 -2.19 0.93 -10.79
C GLY A 194 -1.75 2.28 -11.31
N GLN A 195 -2.66 2.92 -12.06
CA GLN A 195 -2.33 4.09 -12.87
C GLN A 195 -2.15 5.38 -12.06
N THR A 196 -2.65 5.46 -10.84
CA THR A 196 -2.44 6.59 -9.93
C THR A 196 -1.63 6.21 -8.70
N GLN A 197 -0.92 5.07 -8.73
CA GLN A 197 0.09 4.67 -7.77
C GLN A 197 -0.43 4.62 -6.32
N PHE A 198 -1.61 4.01 -6.12
CA PHE A 198 -2.17 3.79 -4.80
C PHE A 198 -1.32 2.84 -3.96
N LEU A 199 -1.08 3.18 -2.70
CA LEU A 199 -0.62 2.19 -1.73
C LEU A 199 -1.75 1.21 -1.39
N PRO A 200 -1.44 -0.07 -1.10
CA PRO A 200 -2.46 -1.10 -0.85
C PRO A 200 -3.48 -0.76 0.23
N ALA A 201 -3.06 -0.16 1.34
CA ALA A 201 -3.98 0.26 2.40
C ALA A 201 -4.96 1.35 1.92
N ALA A 202 -4.47 2.31 1.13
CA ALA A 202 -5.32 3.32 0.50
C ALA A 202 -6.25 2.69 -0.54
N TYR A 203 -5.77 1.72 -1.31
CA TYR A 203 -6.59 0.96 -2.24
C TYR A 203 -7.77 0.29 -1.52
N LEU A 204 -7.52 -0.49 -0.47
CA LEU A 204 -8.60 -1.16 0.29
C LEU A 204 -9.67 -0.20 0.80
N LYS A 205 -9.24 0.99 1.20
CA LYS A 205 -10.12 1.99 1.81
C LYS A 205 -10.88 2.85 0.80
N TYR A 206 -10.26 3.19 -0.32
CA TYR A 206 -10.76 4.24 -1.21
C TYR A 206 -11.04 3.79 -2.65
N ALA A 207 -10.59 2.59 -3.07
CA ALA A 207 -10.87 2.11 -4.40
C ALA A 207 -12.38 1.89 -4.62
N VAL A 208 -12.87 2.32 -5.79
CA VAL A 208 -14.28 2.28 -6.19
C VAL A 208 -14.40 1.47 -7.47
N ASP A 209 -15.36 0.57 -7.52
CA ASP A 209 -15.87 -0.04 -8.74
C ASP A 209 -16.84 0.98 -9.37
N PHE A 210 -16.35 1.76 -10.33
CA PHE A 210 -17.15 2.84 -10.94
C PHE A 210 -17.74 2.44 -12.28
N ASP A 211 -17.18 1.47 -12.96
CA ASP A 211 -17.76 0.88 -14.17
C ASP A 211 -18.81 -0.19 -13.86
N GLY A 212 -18.90 -0.66 -12.61
CA GLY A 212 -19.95 -1.56 -12.13
C GLY A 212 -19.74 -3.02 -12.52
N ASN A 213 -18.49 -3.41 -12.77
CA ASN A 213 -18.16 -4.79 -13.19
C ASN A 213 -17.93 -5.76 -12.02
N GLY A 214 -18.07 -5.32 -10.77
CA GLY A 214 -17.89 -6.08 -9.54
C GLY A 214 -16.46 -6.10 -9.01
N ARG A 215 -15.54 -5.37 -9.64
CA ARG A 215 -14.13 -5.30 -9.26
C ARG A 215 -13.67 -3.84 -9.20
N ARG A 216 -12.61 -3.58 -8.46
CA ARG A 216 -11.94 -2.28 -8.41
C ARG A 216 -10.62 -2.42 -9.15
N ASP A 217 -10.62 -2.16 -10.46
CA ASP A 217 -9.40 -2.36 -11.29
C ASP A 217 -8.67 -1.03 -11.52
N LEU A 218 -7.77 -0.68 -10.60
CA LEU A 218 -6.95 0.53 -10.74
C LEU A 218 -5.78 0.36 -11.75
N VAL A 219 -5.67 -0.82 -12.38
CA VAL A 219 -4.65 -1.08 -13.40
C VAL A 219 -5.21 -0.86 -14.80
N ASN A 220 -6.43 -1.36 -15.09
CA ASN A 220 -6.97 -1.39 -16.45
C ASN A 220 -8.25 -0.58 -16.63
N SER A 221 -9.04 -0.34 -15.57
CA SER A 221 -10.28 0.43 -15.64
C SER A 221 -10.02 1.92 -15.37
N VAL A 222 -9.96 2.74 -16.40
CA VAL A 222 -9.83 4.20 -16.25
C VAL A 222 -10.97 4.81 -15.42
N PRO A 223 -12.25 4.40 -15.56
CA PRO A 223 -13.30 4.85 -14.67
C PRO A 223 -13.00 4.60 -13.19
N ASP A 224 -12.52 3.42 -12.83
CA ASP A 224 -12.17 3.08 -11.45
C ASP A 224 -10.97 3.87 -10.94
N VAL A 225 -9.94 4.02 -11.79
CA VAL A 225 -8.73 4.83 -11.48
C VAL A 225 -9.12 6.25 -11.08
N LEU A 226 -9.88 6.93 -11.94
CA LEU A 226 -10.24 8.34 -11.72
C LEU A 226 -11.24 8.50 -10.58
N ALA A 227 -12.25 7.65 -10.50
CA ALA A 227 -13.22 7.67 -9.43
C ALA A 227 -12.59 7.38 -8.06
N SER A 228 -11.65 6.43 -7.98
CA SER A 228 -10.93 6.12 -6.75
C SER A 228 -10.04 7.28 -6.30
N THR A 229 -9.37 7.94 -7.24
CA THR A 229 -8.56 9.13 -6.97
C THR A 229 -9.43 10.29 -6.44
N ALA A 230 -10.59 10.52 -7.07
CA ALA A 230 -11.55 11.51 -6.61
C ALA A 230 -12.13 11.15 -5.23
N ASN A 231 -12.44 9.86 -5.00
CA ASN A 231 -12.92 9.37 -3.71
C ASN A 231 -11.89 9.54 -2.60
N PHE A 232 -10.61 9.30 -2.89
CA PHE A 232 -9.53 9.56 -1.95
C PHE A 232 -9.52 11.03 -1.50
N LEU A 233 -9.53 11.97 -2.44
CA LEU A 233 -9.54 13.40 -2.13
C LEU A 233 -10.79 13.81 -1.35
N LYS A 234 -11.98 13.33 -1.76
CA LYS A 234 -13.22 13.57 -1.02
C LYS A 234 -13.16 13.07 0.42
N ALA A 235 -12.65 11.86 0.62
CA ALA A 235 -12.54 11.26 1.96
C ALA A 235 -11.54 12.00 2.86
N HIS A 236 -10.61 12.75 2.28
CA HIS A 236 -9.66 13.61 3.01
C HIS A 236 -10.14 15.07 3.16
N GLY A 237 -11.42 15.33 2.92
CA GLY A 237 -12.03 16.63 3.23
C GLY A 237 -12.12 17.60 2.04
N TRP A 238 -12.08 17.09 0.81
CA TRP A 238 -12.32 17.94 -0.36
C TRP A 238 -13.72 18.59 -0.30
N SER A 239 -13.75 19.91 -0.33
CA SER A 239 -14.99 20.71 -0.39
C SER A 239 -15.37 20.99 -1.84
N ALA A 240 -16.56 20.55 -2.27
CA ALA A 240 -17.09 20.83 -3.61
C ALA A 240 -17.20 22.35 -3.83
N GLY A 241 -16.77 22.82 -5.00
CA GLY A 241 -16.74 24.25 -5.34
C GLY A 241 -15.63 25.05 -4.66
N GLY A 242 -14.89 24.48 -3.72
CA GLY A 242 -13.72 25.13 -3.11
C GLY A 242 -12.52 25.21 -4.05
N GLY A 243 -11.74 26.30 -3.95
CA GLY A 243 -10.51 26.45 -4.73
C GLY A 243 -9.44 25.40 -4.35
N TYR A 244 -8.54 25.10 -5.28
CA TYR A 244 -7.42 24.17 -5.09
C TYR A 244 -6.04 24.77 -5.39
N GLN A 245 -5.97 26.07 -5.66
CA GLN A 245 -4.70 26.79 -5.82
C GLN A 245 -4.05 27.04 -4.44
N PRO A 246 -2.74 27.28 -4.37
CA PRO A 246 -2.06 27.61 -3.13
C PRO A 246 -2.81 28.68 -2.31
N GLY A 247 -3.04 28.41 -1.04
CA GLY A 247 -3.80 29.26 -0.13
C GLY A 247 -5.32 29.05 -0.11
N SER A 248 -5.86 28.21 -0.98
CA SER A 248 -7.29 27.87 -0.96
C SER A 248 -7.60 26.61 -0.13
N SER A 249 -8.90 26.38 0.15
CA SER A 249 -9.36 25.33 1.07
C SER A 249 -8.93 23.92 0.69
N ASN A 250 -8.99 23.56 -0.60
CA ASN A 250 -8.66 22.21 -1.06
C ASN A 250 -7.16 21.99 -1.34
N PHE A 251 -6.34 23.05 -1.29
CA PHE A 251 -4.89 22.88 -1.48
C PHE A 251 -4.27 21.98 -0.41
N GLY A 252 -4.72 22.12 0.85
CA GLY A 252 -4.32 21.24 1.94
C GLY A 252 -4.72 19.78 1.74
N VAL A 253 -5.83 19.51 1.03
CA VAL A 253 -6.26 18.14 0.72
C VAL A 253 -5.33 17.47 -0.30
N ILE A 254 -4.77 18.22 -1.25
CA ILE A 254 -3.77 17.69 -2.18
C ILE A 254 -2.53 17.19 -1.44
N ALA A 255 -2.22 17.75 -0.25
CA ALA A 255 -1.13 17.28 0.61
C ALA A 255 -1.35 15.87 1.17
N GLU A 256 -2.59 15.39 1.23
CA GLU A 256 -2.87 13.99 1.61
C GLU A 256 -2.53 13.02 0.49
N TRP A 257 -2.59 13.47 -0.76
CA TRP A 257 -2.12 12.70 -1.89
C TRP A 257 -0.58 12.60 -1.92
N ASN A 258 0.09 13.76 -1.79
CA ASN A 258 1.55 13.79 -1.77
C ASN A 258 2.05 14.92 -0.85
N LYS A 259 2.88 14.58 0.14
CA LYS A 259 3.37 15.53 1.14
C LYS A 259 4.40 16.55 0.61
N ALA A 260 4.98 16.31 -0.58
CA ALA A 260 5.96 17.23 -1.18
C ALA A 260 5.26 18.48 -1.74
N GLN A 261 5.56 19.64 -1.19
CA GLN A 261 4.95 20.92 -1.59
C GLN A 261 5.09 21.22 -3.09
N VAL A 262 6.25 20.90 -3.67
CA VAL A 262 6.48 21.07 -5.11
C VAL A 262 5.52 20.23 -5.93
N TYR A 263 5.18 19.03 -5.47
CA TYR A 263 4.23 18.13 -6.14
C TYR A 263 2.80 18.66 -6.03
N GLN A 264 2.38 19.11 -4.85
CA GLN A 264 1.07 19.72 -4.61
C GLN A 264 0.83 20.92 -5.53
N ARG A 265 1.80 21.84 -5.60
CA ARG A 265 1.73 23.01 -6.49
C ARG A 265 1.68 22.58 -7.96
N THR A 266 2.41 21.52 -8.34
CA THR A 266 2.40 21.00 -9.71
C THR A 266 1.03 20.47 -10.09
N ILE A 267 0.37 19.70 -9.23
CA ILE A 267 -1.02 19.26 -9.46
C ILE A 267 -1.94 20.46 -9.67
N ALA A 268 -1.89 21.45 -8.76
CA ALA A 268 -2.79 22.60 -8.81
C ALA A 268 -2.59 23.45 -10.07
N VAL A 269 -1.34 23.74 -10.46
CA VAL A 269 -1.01 24.53 -11.65
C VAL A 269 -1.37 23.77 -12.93
N MET A 270 -1.00 22.48 -13.02
CA MET A 270 -1.31 21.64 -14.19
C MET A 270 -2.83 21.50 -14.38
N ALA A 271 -3.59 21.26 -13.31
CA ALA A 271 -5.06 21.21 -13.36
C ALA A 271 -5.65 22.52 -13.88
N GLY A 272 -5.17 23.67 -13.39
CA GLY A 272 -5.62 24.98 -13.87
C GLY A 272 -5.38 25.22 -15.36
N GLN A 273 -4.38 24.59 -15.95
CA GLN A 273 -4.08 24.69 -17.38
C GLN A 273 -4.88 23.70 -18.24
N MET A 274 -5.60 22.76 -17.64
CA MET A 274 -6.46 21.78 -18.35
C MET A 274 -7.91 22.25 -18.51
N LYS A 275 -8.29 23.33 -17.84
CA LYS A 275 -9.61 23.98 -17.99
C LYS A 275 -9.87 24.47 -19.40
#